data_5bc21ac3539899c289a3610cdee56aca
#
_entry.id   5bc21ac3539899c289a3610cdee56aca
#
_cell.length_a   1.000
_cell.length_b   1.000
_cell.length_c   1.000
_cell.angle_alpha   90.00
_cell.angle_beta   90.00
_cell.angle_gamma   90.00
#
_symmetry.space_group_name_H-M   'P 1'
#
loop_
_entity.id
_entity.type
_entity.pdbx_description
1 polymer ?
#
loop_
_entity_poly.entity_id
_entity_poly.type
_entity_poly.pdbx_seq_one_letter_code
_entity_poly.pdbx_strand_id
1 'polypeptide(L)'
;MKTKIVFGAAVGAVVSVAAMXSAFALDYRPAEIAQLQGLDKITARISTFEVPVGQMAKFGTLSIRVDACYRTPPEERPESASFLEISDQREDASGTVDQLFSGWMFASTPGLSALEHPVYDVWVKECIDAGDQGTGATEQGQPAPAQ
;
A
#
# COMPACT_ATOMS: atom_id res chain seq x y z
N MET A 1 75.06 30.12 27.34
CA MET A 1 74.04 30.56 26.39
C MET A 1 73.04 29.44 26.24
N LYS A 2 71.83 29.56 26.77
CA LYS A 2 70.76 28.53 26.73
C LYS A 2 69.66 29.05 25.85
N THR A 3 69.52 28.46 24.63
CA THR A 3 68.47 28.81 23.69
C THR A 3 67.19 27.98 24.02
N LYS A 4 66.13 28.66 24.37
CA LYS A 4 64.83 28.02 24.59
C LYS A 4 64.00 28.04 23.31
N ILE A 5 63.71 26.87 22.82
CA ILE A 5 62.82 26.68 21.67
C ILE A 5 61.39 26.54 22.18
N VAL A 6 60.52 27.44 21.77
CA VAL A 6 59.06 27.38 22.10
C VAL A 6 58.33 26.75 20.95
N PHE A 7 57.79 25.56 21.19
CA PHE A 7 56.88 24.89 20.27
C PHE A 7 55.48 25.42 20.42
N GLY A 8 55.02 26.14 19.41
CA GLY A 8 53.65 26.58 19.35
C GLY A 8 52.79 25.49 18.73
N ALA A 9 51.83 24.95 19.51
CA ALA A 9 50.85 23.99 19.03
C ALA A 9 49.69 24.74 18.36
N ALA A 10 49.54 24.60 17.07
CA ALA A 10 48.38 25.11 16.33
C ALA A 10 47.26 24.05 16.38
N VAL A 11 46.23 24.37 17.12
CA VAL A 11 45.03 23.53 17.22
C VAL A 11 44.11 23.91 16.04
N GLY A 12 44.10 23.10 15.04
CA GLY A 12 43.16 23.26 13.91
C GLY A 12 41.77 22.74 14.27
N ALA A 13 40.80 23.62 14.35
CA ALA A 13 39.41 23.24 14.55
C ALA A 13 38.80 22.79 13.22
N VAL A 14 38.55 21.51 13.10
CA VAL A 14 37.83 20.95 11.94
C VAL A 14 36.36 21.13 12.19
N VAL A 15 35.73 22.08 11.51
CA VAL A 15 34.29 22.29 11.56
C VAL A 15 33.63 21.30 10.59
N SER A 16 33.11 20.21 11.10
CA SER A 16 32.33 19.24 10.31
C SER A 16 30.92 19.79 10.09
N VAL A 17 30.66 20.25 8.89
CA VAL A 17 29.30 20.65 8.48
C VAL A 17 28.52 19.38 8.18
N ALA A 18 27.69 18.97 9.14
CA ALA A 18 26.76 17.87 8.92
C ALA A 18 25.61 18.37 8.02
N ALA A 19 25.62 17.92 6.77
CA ALA A 19 24.51 18.18 5.86
C ALA A 19 23.30 17.35 6.33
N MET A 20 22.30 18.02 6.87
CA MET A 20 21.05 17.37 7.27
C MET A 20 20.15 17.21 6.06
N UNK A 21 20.03 16.26 5.46
CA UNK A 21 19.31 16.00 4.58
C UNK A 21 18.07 15.94 5.03
N SER A 22 17.36 16.66 4.76
CA SER A 22 15.94 16.67 5.04
C SER A 22 15.29 15.52 4.28
N ALA A 23 14.95 14.48 4.97
CA ALA A 23 14.10 13.43 4.42
C ALA A 23 12.68 13.99 4.29
N PHE A 24 12.18 14.08 3.06
CA PHE A 24 10.79 14.38 2.82
C PHE A 24 9.98 13.12 3.11
N ALA A 25 9.37 13.06 4.29
CA ALA A 25 8.41 12.01 4.62
C ALA A 25 7.06 12.33 3.99
N LEU A 26 6.43 11.34 3.38
CA LEU A 26 5.07 11.48 2.88
C LEU A 26 4.12 11.64 4.10
N ASP A 27 3.21 12.60 4.01
CA ASP A 27 2.23 12.83 5.06
C ASP A 27 1.01 11.92 4.84
N TYR A 28 1.06 10.73 5.43
CA TYR A 28 -0.05 9.78 5.31
C TYR A 28 -1.17 10.10 6.29
N ARG A 29 -2.39 10.14 5.77
CA ARG A 29 -3.61 10.33 6.57
C ARG A 29 -4.46 9.07 6.53
N PRO A 30 -5.07 8.68 7.66
CA PRO A 30 -5.95 7.53 7.67
C PRO A 30 -7.19 7.79 6.80
N ALA A 31 -7.65 6.73 6.15
CA ALA A 31 -8.87 6.72 5.36
C ALA A 31 -9.77 5.59 5.84
N GLU A 32 -11.04 5.66 5.51
CA GLU A 32 -12.06 4.77 6.06
C GLU A 32 -12.27 3.51 5.25
N ILE A 33 -11.95 3.54 3.96
CA ILE A 33 -12.30 2.47 3.01
C ILE A 33 -11.12 2.20 2.10
N ALA A 34 -10.77 0.92 1.94
CA ALA A 34 -9.83 0.48 0.92
C ALA A 34 -10.61 0.09 -0.34
N GLN A 35 -10.30 0.72 -1.46
CA GLN A 35 -10.78 0.27 -2.76
C GLN A 35 -9.75 -0.67 -3.34
N LEU A 36 -10.16 -1.92 -3.55
CA LEU A 36 -9.30 -3.00 -4.01
C LEU A 36 -9.70 -3.42 -5.42
N GLN A 37 -8.75 -3.96 -6.15
CA GLN A 37 -9.02 -4.66 -7.41
C GLN A 37 -8.59 -6.11 -7.28
N GLY A 38 -9.43 -6.99 -7.81
CA GLY A 38 -9.15 -8.41 -7.86
C GLY A 38 -9.23 -8.90 -9.30
N LEU A 39 -8.27 -9.72 -9.69
CA LEU A 39 -8.24 -10.39 -10.98
C LEU A 39 -8.46 -11.89 -10.80
N ASP A 40 -9.46 -12.42 -11.46
CA ASP A 40 -9.63 -13.87 -11.65
C ASP A 40 -8.84 -14.25 -12.92
N LYS A 41 -7.75 -14.98 -12.74
CA LYS A 41 -6.83 -15.33 -13.83
C LYS A 41 -7.43 -16.39 -14.77
N ILE A 42 -8.41 -17.17 -14.30
CA ILE A 42 -9.05 -18.20 -15.11
C ILE A 42 -10.01 -17.58 -16.11
N THR A 43 -10.81 -16.61 -15.66
CA THR A 43 -11.82 -15.95 -16.49
C THR A 43 -11.33 -14.62 -17.08
N ALA A 44 -10.14 -14.15 -16.67
CA ALA A 44 -9.56 -12.87 -17.04
C ALA A 44 -10.48 -11.68 -16.66
N ARG A 45 -11.20 -11.79 -15.55
CA ARG A 45 -12.10 -10.74 -15.08
C ARG A 45 -11.49 -9.95 -13.96
N ILE A 46 -11.53 -8.62 -14.12
CA ILE A 46 -11.13 -7.69 -13.06
C ILE A 46 -12.40 -7.14 -12.42
N SER A 47 -12.41 -7.12 -11.10
CA SER A 47 -13.50 -6.54 -10.31
C SER A 47 -12.93 -5.52 -9.34
N THR A 48 -13.61 -4.39 -9.20
CA THR A 48 -13.28 -3.38 -8.18
C THR A 48 -14.31 -3.48 -7.06
N PHE A 49 -13.83 -3.49 -5.83
CA PHE A 49 -14.71 -3.60 -4.66
C PHE A 49 -14.12 -2.80 -3.50
N GLU A 50 -15.00 -2.39 -2.60
CA GLU A 50 -14.64 -1.55 -1.46
C GLU A 50 -14.78 -2.34 -0.17
N VAL A 51 -13.79 -2.18 0.72
CA VAL A 51 -13.80 -2.84 2.02
C VAL A 51 -13.51 -1.77 3.08
N PRO A 52 -14.48 -1.49 3.96
CA PRO A 52 -14.20 -0.57 5.07
C PRO A 52 -13.13 -1.13 6.00
N VAL A 53 -12.32 -0.23 6.57
CA VAL A 53 -11.27 -0.60 7.52
C VAL A 53 -11.89 -1.34 8.71
N GLY A 54 -11.28 -2.43 9.10
CA GLY A 54 -11.77 -3.32 10.15
C GLY A 54 -12.75 -4.38 9.67
N GLN A 55 -13.12 -4.36 8.38
CA GLN A 55 -14.07 -5.33 7.83
C GLN A 55 -13.40 -6.30 6.88
N MET A 56 -14.18 -7.27 6.45
CA MET A 56 -13.72 -8.38 5.62
C MET A 56 -14.61 -8.50 4.38
N ALA A 57 -14.01 -8.78 3.23
CA ALA A 57 -14.72 -9.05 1.99
C ALA A 57 -14.29 -10.38 1.41
N LYS A 58 -15.11 -10.94 0.54
CA LYS A 58 -14.78 -12.17 -0.19
C LYS A 58 -14.56 -11.87 -1.65
N PHE A 59 -13.52 -12.49 -2.22
CA PHE A 59 -13.24 -12.46 -3.65
C PHE A 59 -12.86 -13.88 -4.09
N GLY A 60 -13.77 -14.53 -4.79
CA GLY A 60 -13.58 -15.95 -5.10
C GLY A 60 -13.53 -16.79 -3.82
N THR A 61 -12.47 -17.55 -3.66
CA THR A 61 -12.23 -18.31 -2.42
C THR A 61 -11.47 -17.51 -1.36
N LEU A 62 -11.01 -16.30 -1.73
CA LEU A 62 -10.23 -15.48 -0.81
C LEU A 62 -11.13 -14.73 0.16
N SER A 63 -10.67 -14.66 1.40
CA SER A 63 -11.21 -13.81 2.44
C SER A 63 -10.17 -12.71 2.70
N ILE A 64 -10.57 -11.45 2.51
CA ILE A 64 -9.67 -10.30 2.54
C ILE A 64 -10.12 -9.38 3.66
N ARG A 65 -9.26 -9.18 4.64
CA ARG A 65 -9.48 -8.26 5.74
C ARG A 65 -8.62 -7.02 5.56
N VAL A 66 -9.22 -5.86 5.77
CA VAL A 66 -8.52 -4.58 5.73
C VAL A 66 -8.33 -4.09 7.16
N ASP A 67 -7.10 -4.03 7.64
CA ASP A 67 -6.82 -3.56 9.01
C ASP A 67 -6.48 -2.08 9.06
N ALA A 68 -5.95 -1.51 7.97
CA ALA A 68 -5.63 -0.08 7.90
C ALA A 68 -5.62 0.36 6.44
N CYS A 69 -5.95 1.63 6.21
CA CYS A 69 -5.83 2.28 4.91
C CYS A 69 -5.38 3.72 5.12
N TYR A 70 -4.36 4.14 4.37
CA TYR A 70 -3.78 5.48 4.45
C TYR A 70 -3.60 6.04 3.05
N ARG A 71 -3.78 7.35 2.93
CA ARG A 71 -3.53 8.05 1.66
C ARG A 71 -2.76 9.34 1.89
N THR A 72 -2.05 9.79 0.87
CA THR A 72 -1.43 11.12 0.89
C THR A 72 -2.48 12.19 0.64
N PRO A 73 -2.28 13.41 1.17
CA PRO A 73 -3.20 14.52 0.90
C PRO A 73 -3.13 14.94 -0.58
N PRO A 74 -4.17 15.65 -1.07
CA PRO A 74 -4.26 16.00 -2.50
C PRO A 74 -3.09 16.85 -3.03
N GLU A 75 -2.38 17.54 -2.17
CA GLU A 75 -1.25 18.40 -2.53
C GLU A 75 0.03 17.61 -2.82
N GLU A 76 0.07 16.34 -2.43
CA GLU A 76 1.23 15.47 -2.62
C GLU A 76 1.02 14.52 -3.79
N ARG A 77 2.10 13.80 -4.15
CA ARG A 77 1.98 12.72 -5.14
C ARG A 77 0.98 11.69 -4.61
N PRO A 78 -0.05 11.35 -5.38
CA PRO A 78 -1.03 10.38 -4.91
C PRO A 78 -0.41 9.03 -4.56
N GLU A 79 -0.65 8.59 -3.34
CA GLU A 79 -0.26 7.27 -2.87
C GLU A 79 -1.32 6.77 -1.90
N SER A 80 -1.57 5.47 -1.94
CA SER A 80 -2.41 4.78 -0.98
C SER A 80 -1.71 3.52 -0.50
N ALA A 81 -1.79 3.27 0.80
CA ALA A 81 -1.20 2.10 1.42
C ALA A 81 -2.25 1.44 2.32
N SER A 82 -2.43 0.14 2.17
CA SER A 82 -3.38 -0.60 2.99
C SER A 82 -2.73 -1.84 3.58
N PHE A 83 -3.01 -2.10 4.86
CA PHE A 83 -2.60 -3.35 5.50
C PHE A 83 -3.70 -4.38 5.31
N LEU A 84 -3.35 -5.46 4.62
CA LEU A 84 -4.29 -6.53 4.28
C LEU A 84 -3.87 -7.85 4.91
N GLU A 85 -4.86 -8.60 5.37
CA GLU A 85 -4.72 -10.01 5.68
C GLU A 85 -5.59 -10.80 4.72
N ILE A 86 -4.98 -11.72 3.98
CA ILE A 86 -5.67 -12.51 2.96
C ILE A 86 -5.48 -13.98 3.27
N SER A 87 -6.60 -14.71 3.31
CA SER A 87 -6.59 -16.15 3.51
C SER A 87 -7.42 -16.83 2.42
N ASP A 88 -7.08 -18.08 2.12
CA ASP A 88 -7.86 -18.90 1.20
C ASP A 88 -8.81 -19.77 2.01
N GLN A 89 -10.09 -19.64 1.69
CA GLN A 89 -11.16 -20.39 2.34
C GLN A 89 -11.51 -21.66 1.57
N ARG A 90 -10.57 -22.20 0.82
CA ARG A 90 -10.82 -23.48 0.17
C ARG A 90 -11.08 -24.55 1.23
N GLU A 91 -12.24 -25.14 1.15
CA GLU A 91 -12.60 -26.26 2.00
C GLU A 91 -11.84 -27.52 1.55
N ASP A 92 -10.61 -27.66 2.04
CA ASP A 92 -9.98 -28.95 1.93
C ASP A 92 -10.54 -29.88 3.03
N ALA A 93 -10.18 -31.15 2.95
CA ALA A 93 -10.66 -32.15 3.89
C ALA A 93 -10.19 -31.91 5.35
N SER A 94 -9.25 -30.99 5.55
CA SER A 94 -8.75 -30.67 6.90
C SER A 94 -9.48 -29.48 7.53
N GLY A 95 -10.25 -28.70 6.77
CA GLY A 95 -10.91 -27.50 7.25
C GLY A 95 -9.95 -26.37 7.62
N THR A 96 -8.73 -26.42 7.12
CA THR A 96 -7.69 -25.43 7.45
C THR A 96 -7.82 -24.20 6.57
N VAL A 97 -7.75 -23.03 7.19
CA VAL A 97 -7.70 -21.76 6.48
C VAL A 97 -6.23 -21.40 6.29
N ASP A 98 -5.80 -21.30 5.05
CA ASP A 98 -4.42 -20.92 4.73
C ASP A 98 -4.27 -19.42 4.65
N GLN A 99 -3.47 -18.85 5.53
CA GLN A 99 -3.12 -17.43 5.44
C GLN A 99 -2.07 -17.27 4.34
N LEU A 100 -2.46 -16.54 3.29
CA LEU A 100 -1.63 -16.36 2.10
C LEU A 100 -0.83 -15.07 2.11
N PHE A 101 -1.34 -14.05 2.80
CA PHE A 101 -0.69 -12.74 2.82
C PHE A 101 -1.05 -12.00 4.11
N SER A 102 -0.07 -11.30 4.66
CA SER A 102 -0.28 -10.35 5.75
C SER A 102 0.77 -9.26 5.61
N GLY A 103 0.34 -8.03 5.28
CA GLY A 103 1.31 -6.96 5.07
C GLY A 103 0.72 -5.73 4.40
N TRP A 104 1.61 -4.80 4.09
CA TRP A 104 1.27 -3.56 3.42
C TRP A 104 1.32 -3.73 1.90
N MET A 105 0.27 -3.27 1.24
CA MET A 105 0.23 -3.10 -0.22
C MET A 105 0.14 -1.62 -0.55
N PHE A 106 0.84 -1.21 -1.61
CA PHE A 106 0.92 0.17 -2.05
C PHE A 106 0.32 0.31 -3.44
N ALA A 107 -0.54 1.31 -3.64
CA ALA A 107 -1.23 1.51 -4.91
C ALA A 107 -0.26 1.84 -6.06
N SER A 108 0.80 2.62 -5.78
CA SER A 108 1.76 3.01 -6.81
C SER A 108 2.71 1.87 -7.22
N THR A 109 2.88 0.86 -6.37
CA THR A 109 3.82 -0.25 -6.62
C THR A 109 3.18 -1.60 -6.26
N PRO A 110 2.14 -2.02 -6.97
CA PRO A 110 1.40 -3.24 -6.60
C PRO A 110 2.26 -4.51 -6.64
N GLY A 111 3.32 -4.53 -7.42
CA GLY A 111 4.23 -5.68 -7.50
C GLY A 111 5.22 -5.78 -6.35
N LEU A 112 5.33 -4.76 -5.49
CA LEU A 112 6.30 -4.78 -4.39
C LEU A 112 5.89 -5.78 -3.29
N SER A 113 4.60 -5.89 -3.03
CA SER A 113 4.03 -6.80 -2.04
C SER A 113 2.82 -7.49 -2.67
N ALA A 114 3.10 -8.41 -3.59
CA ALA A 114 2.07 -9.07 -4.36
C ALA A 114 1.53 -10.31 -3.64
N LEU A 115 0.24 -10.56 -3.80
CA LEU A 115 -0.35 -11.83 -3.40
C LEU A 115 0.14 -12.93 -4.34
N GLU A 116 0.64 -14.02 -3.79
CA GLU A 116 1.02 -15.20 -4.58
C GLU A 116 -0.09 -16.24 -4.52
N HIS A 117 -0.94 -16.28 -5.55
CA HIS A 117 -2.02 -17.25 -5.64
C HIS A 117 -2.20 -17.70 -7.11
N PRO A 118 -2.45 -19.00 -7.35
CA PRO A 118 -2.51 -19.49 -8.74
C PRO A 118 -3.70 -18.98 -9.54
N VAL A 119 -4.81 -18.63 -8.88
CA VAL A 119 -6.06 -18.27 -9.55
C VAL A 119 -6.39 -16.79 -9.43
N TYR A 120 -6.02 -16.15 -8.32
CA TYR A 120 -6.44 -14.78 -8.02
C TYR A 120 -5.24 -13.87 -7.79
N ASP A 121 -5.35 -12.62 -8.26
CA ASP A 121 -4.50 -11.53 -7.81
C ASP A 121 -5.37 -10.48 -7.14
N VAL A 122 -4.84 -9.81 -6.11
CA VAL A 122 -5.51 -8.72 -5.42
C VAL A 122 -4.49 -7.61 -5.18
N TRP A 123 -4.90 -6.37 -5.40
CA TRP A 123 -4.06 -5.20 -5.11
C TRP A 123 -4.90 -4.01 -4.68
N VAL A 124 -4.23 -3.08 -4.01
CA VAL A 124 -4.84 -1.82 -3.56
C VAL A 124 -4.91 -0.87 -4.76
N LYS A 125 -6.08 -0.30 -5.00
CA LYS A 125 -6.26 0.77 -5.98
C LYS A 125 -6.13 2.13 -5.31
N GLU A 126 -6.89 2.36 -4.25
CA GLU A 126 -6.82 3.62 -3.50
C GLU A 126 -7.47 3.49 -2.13
N CYS A 127 -7.17 4.43 -1.25
CA CYS A 127 -7.86 4.61 0.02
C CYS A 127 -8.76 5.84 -0.08
N ILE A 128 -10.04 5.68 0.30
CA ILE A 128 -11.04 6.73 0.19
C ILE A 128 -11.78 6.93 1.52
N ASP A 129 -12.39 8.07 1.68
CA ASP A 129 -13.28 8.34 2.80
C ASP A 129 -14.72 8.07 2.41
N ALA A 130 -15.60 7.90 3.40
CA ALA A 130 -17.01 7.57 3.13
C ALA A 130 -17.71 8.64 2.30
N GLY A 131 -17.26 9.89 2.39
CA GLY A 131 -17.81 10.99 1.58
C GLY A 131 -17.38 10.97 0.11
N ASP A 132 -16.34 10.23 -0.23
CA ASP A 132 -15.78 10.20 -1.59
C ASP A 132 -16.44 9.14 -2.49
N GLN A 133 -17.38 8.36 -1.97
CA GLN A 133 -17.99 7.24 -2.68
C GLN A 133 -18.82 7.64 -3.91
N GLY A 134 -19.04 8.93 -4.15
CA GLY A 134 -19.90 9.41 -5.23
C GLY A 134 -19.23 9.63 -6.59
N THR A 135 -17.91 9.55 -6.69
CA THR A 135 -17.21 9.97 -7.91
C THR A 135 -16.59 8.83 -8.74
N GLY A 136 -16.64 7.59 -8.24
CA GLY A 136 -15.95 6.47 -8.89
C GLY A 136 -16.83 5.35 -9.43
N ALA A 137 -18.13 5.43 -9.24
CA ALA A 137 -19.00 4.35 -9.66
C ALA A 137 -19.77 4.72 -10.93
N THR A 138 -19.25 4.49 -12.08
CA THR A 138 -19.97 3.98 -13.25
C THR A 138 -19.06 3.91 -14.47
N GLU A 139 -18.34 2.82 -14.60
CA GLU A 139 -17.99 2.40 -15.93
C GLU A 139 -18.31 0.90 -16.05
N GLN A 140 -19.60 0.60 -15.86
CA GLN A 140 -20.13 -0.65 -16.35
C GLN A 140 -20.32 -0.48 -17.85
N GLY A 141 -19.50 -1.17 -18.62
CA GLY A 141 -19.60 -1.16 -20.06
C GLY A 141 -21.01 -1.55 -20.52
N GLN A 142 -21.75 -0.58 -20.99
CA GLN A 142 -23.03 -0.79 -21.63
C GLN A 142 -22.77 -1.40 -23.00
N PRO A 143 -23.32 -2.58 -23.32
CA PRO A 143 -23.16 -3.13 -24.65
C PRO A 143 -23.81 -2.19 -25.69
N ALA A 144 -23.10 -1.91 -26.76
CA ALA A 144 -23.63 -1.09 -27.85
C ALA A 144 -24.84 -1.81 -28.49
N PRO A 145 -25.90 -1.08 -28.84
CA PRO A 145 -27.04 -1.70 -29.52
C PRO A 145 -26.64 -2.19 -30.91
N ALA A 146 -26.96 -3.44 -31.18
CA ALA A 146 -26.76 -3.99 -32.49
C ALA A 146 -27.73 -3.36 -33.51
N GLN A 147 -27.22 -2.87 -34.62
CA GLN A 147 -28.02 -2.46 -35.78
C GLN A 147 -28.00 -3.60 -36.82
#